data_521b82235f4daf842e491b4ba3668f80
#
_entry.id   521b82235f4daf842e491b4ba3668f80
#
_cell.length_a   1.000
_cell.length_b   1.000
_cell.length_c   1.000
_cell.angle_alpha   90.00
_cell.angle_beta   90.00
_cell.angle_gamma   90.00
#
_symmetry.space_group_name_H-M   'P 1'
#
loop_
_entity.id
_entity.type
_entity.pdbx_description
1 polymer ?
#
loop_
_entity_poly.entity_id
_entity_poly.type
_entity_poly.pdbx_seq_one_letter_code
_entity_poly.pdbx_strand_id
1 'polypeptide(L)'
;SPSGFPLQRPRRLRKDAFSRNLVRENQLSVNDLIYPCFVLEGENQREAVLSIPGVERMCIDLLLKEAEIIHRLGVPAIALFPVTPDSVKSLDAKEAYNPEGLAQRAVRALKAAFPELGVITDVALDPFTTHGQDGLIDDSGYIVNDETVEVLVKQALSHAQAGADIVAPSDMMDGRVAAIRQALEQQGY
;
A
#
# COMPACT_ATOMS: atom_id res chain seq x y z
N SER A 1 -36.45 16.86 31.07
CA SER A 1 -36.23 17.87 30.03
C SER A 1 -37.15 17.59 28.87
N PRO A 2 -37.88 18.57 28.32
CA PRO A 2 -38.69 18.35 27.15
C PRO A 2 -37.77 18.00 25.96
N SER A 3 -37.74 16.73 25.63
CA SER A 3 -37.03 16.22 24.48
C SER A 3 -38.05 15.75 23.43
N GLY A 4 -37.84 16.15 22.19
CA GLY A 4 -38.68 15.75 21.09
C GLY A 4 -39.19 16.90 20.24
N PHE A 5 -39.80 16.54 19.10
CA PHE A 5 -40.41 17.48 18.17
C PHE A 5 -41.60 18.21 18.81
N PRO A 6 -41.77 19.56 18.61
CA PRO A 6 -41.00 20.44 17.74
C PRO A 6 -39.80 21.14 18.40
N LEU A 7 -39.52 20.89 19.67
CA LEU A 7 -38.48 21.61 20.43
C LEU A 7 -37.06 21.16 20.03
N GLN A 8 -36.91 19.88 19.76
CA GLN A 8 -35.63 19.32 19.27
C GLN A 8 -35.67 19.18 17.75
N ARG A 9 -34.80 19.92 17.09
CA ARG A 9 -34.67 19.94 15.61
C ARG A 9 -33.20 19.88 15.18
N PRO A 10 -32.61 18.68 15.09
CA PRO A 10 -31.19 18.53 14.74
C PRO A 10 -30.79 19.12 13.39
N ARG A 11 -31.73 19.24 12.45
CA ARG A 11 -31.46 19.84 11.13
C ARG A 11 -31.13 21.35 11.17
N ARG A 12 -31.44 22.05 12.25
CA ARG A 12 -31.09 23.48 12.40
C ARG A 12 -29.58 23.71 12.25
N LEU A 13 -28.76 22.80 12.80
CA LEU A 13 -27.29 22.85 12.73
C LEU A 13 -26.75 22.53 11.34
N ARG A 14 -27.57 21.98 10.46
CA ARG A 14 -27.23 21.60 9.10
C ARG A 14 -27.58 22.64 8.04
N LYS A 15 -28.39 23.63 8.39
CA LYS A 15 -28.97 24.58 7.44
C LYS A 15 -27.91 25.48 6.82
N ASP A 16 -27.12 26.16 7.62
CA ASP A 16 -26.20 27.19 7.19
C ASP A 16 -24.74 26.72 7.28
N ALA A 17 -23.86 27.31 6.46
CA ALA A 17 -22.45 26.95 6.42
C ALA A 17 -21.76 27.21 7.77
N PHE A 18 -22.05 28.37 8.41
CA PHE A 18 -21.42 28.69 9.69
C PHE A 18 -21.78 27.68 10.77
N SER A 19 -23.05 27.28 10.85
CA SER A 19 -23.50 26.31 11.87
C SER A 19 -22.91 24.91 11.62
N ARG A 20 -22.84 24.46 10.35
CA ARG A 20 -22.14 23.22 9.99
C ARG A 20 -20.66 23.27 10.38
N ASN A 21 -19.99 24.40 10.15
CA ASN A 21 -18.59 24.56 10.51
C ASN A 21 -18.36 24.54 12.03
N LEU A 22 -19.26 25.15 12.80
CA LEU A 22 -19.17 25.15 14.26
C LEU A 22 -19.33 23.77 14.91
N VAL A 23 -20.18 22.93 14.32
CA VAL A 23 -20.48 21.58 14.89
C VAL A 23 -19.72 20.45 14.21
N ARG A 24 -18.82 20.77 13.29
CA ARG A 24 -18.02 19.78 12.57
C ARG A 24 -17.06 19.06 13.53
N GLU A 25 -17.18 17.75 13.63
CA GLU A 25 -16.30 16.91 14.47
C GLU A 25 -15.03 16.49 13.73
N ASN A 26 -15.12 16.36 12.39
CA ASN A 26 -14.01 15.90 11.56
C ASN A 26 -13.71 16.91 10.46
N GLN A 27 -12.43 17.02 10.12
CA GLN A 27 -11.96 17.79 8.97
C GLN A 27 -11.13 16.88 8.08
N LEU A 28 -11.38 16.92 6.77
CA LEU A 28 -10.54 16.25 5.78
C LEU A 28 -9.48 17.24 5.30
N SER A 29 -8.22 16.83 5.42
CA SER A 29 -7.07 17.58 4.92
C SER A 29 -6.26 16.72 3.96
N VAL A 30 -5.31 17.31 3.27
CA VAL A 30 -4.39 16.55 2.41
C VAL A 30 -3.57 15.52 3.21
N ASN A 31 -3.34 15.78 4.50
CA ASN A 31 -2.60 14.88 5.39
C ASN A 31 -3.34 13.56 5.71
N ASP A 32 -4.62 13.49 5.37
CA ASP A 32 -5.42 12.27 5.53
C ASP A 32 -5.37 11.35 4.30
N LEU A 33 -4.61 11.74 3.26
CA LEU A 33 -4.57 11.04 1.99
C LEU A 33 -3.31 10.19 1.83
N ILE A 34 -3.49 8.99 1.27
CA ILE A 34 -2.42 8.13 0.77
C ILE A 34 -2.71 7.89 -0.71
N TYR A 35 -1.72 8.11 -1.57
CA TYR A 35 -1.89 7.93 -3.01
C TYR A 35 -1.43 6.54 -3.46
N PRO A 36 -2.33 5.67 -3.97
CA PRO A 36 -1.95 4.36 -4.46
C PRO A 36 -1.34 4.45 -5.86
N CYS A 37 -0.24 3.72 -6.10
CA CYS A 37 0.44 3.65 -7.39
C CYS A 37 0.65 2.21 -7.82
N PHE A 38 0.29 1.90 -9.06
CA PHE A 38 0.58 0.61 -9.69
C PHE A 38 1.83 0.73 -10.55
N VAL A 39 2.81 -0.11 -10.31
CA VAL A 39 4.15 -0.02 -10.92
C VAL A 39 4.37 -1.15 -11.91
N LEU A 40 4.82 -0.80 -13.12
CA LEU A 40 5.17 -1.71 -14.21
C LEU A 40 6.68 -1.86 -14.37
N GLU A 41 7.09 -2.97 -14.93
CA GLU A 41 8.41 -3.12 -15.54
C GLU A 41 8.54 -2.31 -16.83
N GLY A 42 9.77 -1.95 -17.19
CA GLY A 42 10.08 -1.24 -18.44
C GLY A 42 10.36 0.24 -18.24
N GLU A 43 10.30 0.99 -19.33
CA GLU A 43 10.55 2.42 -19.38
C GLU A 43 9.49 3.12 -20.24
N ASN A 44 9.09 4.31 -19.83
CA ASN A 44 8.17 5.21 -20.54
C ASN A 44 6.84 4.54 -20.99
N GLN A 45 6.31 3.64 -20.14
CA GLN A 45 5.06 2.93 -20.43
C GLN A 45 4.00 3.27 -19.39
N ARG A 46 2.75 3.42 -19.88
CA ARG A 46 1.54 3.57 -19.07
C ARG A 46 0.48 2.63 -19.60
N GLU A 47 -0.30 2.05 -18.69
CA GLU A 47 -1.44 1.19 -19.00
C GLU A 47 -2.64 1.63 -18.16
N ALA A 48 -3.77 1.87 -18.79
CA ALA A 48 -5.02 2.18 -18.07
C ALA A 48 -5.50 0.96 -17.27
N VAL A 49 -5.94 1.19 -16.05
CA VAL A 49 -6.67 0.19 -15.27
C VAL A 49 -8.13 0.28 -15.62
N LEU A 50 -8.61 -0.60 -16.49
CA LEU A 50 -9.96 -0.52 -17.07
C LEU A 50 -11.09 -0.54 -16.02
N SER A 51 -10.87 -1.22 -14.89
CA SER A 51 -11.84 -1.30 -13.80
C SER A 51 -11.87 -0.06 -12.90
N ILE A 52 -10.87 0.84 -13.02
CA ILE A 52 -10.75 2.04 -12.20
C ILE A 52 -10.45 3.22 -13.12
N PRO A 53 -11.48 3.91 -13.63
CA PRO A 53 -11.31 5.02 -14.55
C PRO A 53 -10.41 6.12 -13.99
N GLY A 54 -9.44 6.58 -14.79
CA GLY A 54 -8.49 7.62 -14.41
C GLY A 54 -7.26 7.11 -13.64
N VAL A 55 -7.17 5.81 -13.37
CA VAL A 55 -5.99 5.19 -12.75
C VAL A 55 -5.16 4.46 -13.80
N GLU A 56 -3.86 4.64 -13.74
CA GLU A 56 -2.91 4.01 -14.65
C GLU A 56 -1.84 3.23 -13.89
N ARG A 57 -1.36 2.15 -14.51
CA ARG A 57 -0.11 1.49 -14.15
C ARG A 57 1.02 2.20 -14.88
N MET A 58 2.16 2.39 -14.25
CA MET A 58 3.27 3.12 -14.86
C MET A 58 4.65 2.58 -14.46
N CYS A 59 5.61 2.71 -15.37
CA CYS A 59 7.00 2.38 -15.08
C CYS A 59 7.62 3.34 -14.09
N ILE A 60 8.75 2.97 -13.47
CA ILE A 60 9.39 3.76 -12.40
C ILE A 60 9.76 5.19 -12.83
N ASP A 61 10.22 5.39 -14.05
CA ASP A 61 10.56 6.72 -14.59
C ASP A 61 9.35 7.65 -14.64
N LEU A 62 8.18 7.13 -14.97
CA LEU A 62 6.91 7.88 -14.97
C LEU A 62 6.34 8.01 -13.55
N LEU A 63 6.52 7.00 -12.71
CA LEU A 63 6.16 7.06 -11.29
C LEU A 63 6.87 8.23 -10.58
N LEU A 64 8.14 8.48 -10.88
CA LEU A 64 8.87 9.61 -10.29
C LEU A 64 8.27 10.96 -10.69
N LYS A 65 7.79 11.10 -11.93
CA LYS A 65 7.09 12.31 -12.40
C LYS A 65 5.74 12.49 -11.69
N GLU A 66 5.01 11.40 -11.53
CA GLU A 66 3.74 11.40 -10.78
C GLU A 66 3.97 11.73 -9.30
N ALA A 67 4.99 11.14 -8.68
CA ALA A 67 5.36 11.39 -7.29
C ALA A 67 5.75 12.86 -7.05
N GLU A 68 6.39 13.52 -8.00
CA GLU A 68 6.67 14.96 -7.92
C GLU A 68 5.39 15.78 -7.81
N ILE A 69 4.37 15.45 -8.61
CA ILE A 69 3.07 16.12 -8.57
C ILE A 69 2.39 15.88 -7.22
N ILE A 70 2.35 14.63 -6.79
CA ILE A 70 1.73 14.22 -5.51
C ILE A 70 2.40 14.91 -4.32
N HIS A 71 3.74 14.95 -4.32
CA HIS A 71 4.52 15.62 -3.28
C HIS A 71 4.25 17.13 -3.25
N ARG A 72 4.21 17.80 -4.40
CA ARG A 72 3.87 19.23 -4.49
C ARG A 72 2.44 19.57 -4.05
N LEU A 73 1.51 18.64 -4.21
CA LEU A 73 0.14 18.77 -3.69
C LEU A 73 0.06 18.59 -2.16
N GLY A 74 1.14 18.17 -1.52
CA GLY A 74 1.23 17.98 -0.08
C GLY A 74 0.69 16.63 0.41
N VAL A 75 0.42 15.67 -0.48
CA VAL A 75 0.05 14.31 -0.08
C VAL A 75 1.25 13.65 0.62
N PRO A 76 1.11 13.17 1.86
CA PRO A 76 2.25 12.77 2.67
C PRO A 76 2.87 11.41 2.29
N ALA A 77 2.12 10.52 1.64
CA ALA A 77 2.59 9.17 1.37
C ALA A 77 2.03 8.57 0.08
N ILE A 78 2.82 7.68 -0.51
CA ILE A 78 2.45 6.83 -1.65
C ILE A 78 2.42 5.37 -1.19
N ALA A 79 1.41 4.62 -1.62
CA ALA A 79 1.32 3.17 -1.45
C ALA A 79 1.64 2.48 -2.79
N LEU A 80 2.61 1.56 -2.80
CA LEU A 80 3.09 0.88 -4.01
C LEU A 80 2.48 -0.50 -4.17
N PHE A 81 2.02 -0.78 -5.38
CA PHE A 81 1.50 -2.08 -5.80
C PHE A 81 2.21 -2.52 -7.10
N PRO A 82 3.16 -3.46 -7.03
CA PRO A 82 3.88 -3.90 -8.22
C PRO A 82 3.00 -4.80 -9.08
N VAL A 83 3.09 -4.61 -10.40
CA VAL A 83 2.54 -5.54 -11.39
C VAL A 83 3.65 -6.50 -11.79
N THR A 84 3.61 -7.70 -11.24
CA THR A 84 4.65 -8.70 -11.42
C THR A 84 4.46 -9.42 -12.75
N PRO A 85 5.47 -9.47 -13.62
CA PRO A 85 5.40 -10.29 -14.84
C PRO A 85 5.25 -11.78 -14.51
N ASP A 86 4.46 -12.50 -15.29
CA ASP A 86 4.24 -13.94 -15.07
C ASP A 86 5.54 -14.77 -15.12
N SER A 87 6.53 -14.30 -15.88
CA SER A 87 7.83 -14.95 -16.04
C SER A 87 8.65 -15.06 -14.74
N VAL A 88 8.37 -14.22 -13.74
CA VAL A 88 9.09 -14.22 -12.45
C VAL A 88 8.25 -14.74 -11.29
N LYS A 89 6.98 -15.06 -11.54
CA LYS A 89 6.13 -15.72 -10.55
C LYS A 89 6.57 -17.17 -10.32
N SER A 90 6.41 -17.67 -9.12
CA SER A 90 6.81 -19.03 -8.73
C SER A 90 5.87 -19.60 -7.66
N LEU A 91 5.99 -20.91 -7.38
CA LEU A 91 5.23 -21.55 -6.31
C LEU A 91 5.67 -21.07 -4.92
N ASP A 92 6.93 -20.71 -4.76
CA ASP A 92 7.55 -20.25 -3.51
C ASP A 92 7.56 -18.71 -3.36
N ALA A 93 7.00 -17.99 -4.35
CA ALA A 93 6.89 -16.54 -4.35
C ALA A 93 8.23 -15.80 -4.11
N LYS A 94 9.36 -16.36 -4.52
CA LYS A 94 10.70 -15.82 -4.22
C LYS A 94 10.94 -14.40 -4.76
N GLU A 95 10.24 -14.00 -5.82
CA GLU A 95 10.34 -12.63 -6.35
C GLU A 95 9.86 -11.58 -5.34
N ALA A 96 8.97 -11.94 -4.41
CA ALA A 96 8.45 -11.05 -3.38
C ALA A 96 9.55 -10.43 -2.50
N TYR A 97 10.64 -11.15 -2.27
CA TYR A 97 11.77 -10.69 -1.46
C TYR A 97 13.08 -10.54 -2.25
N ASN A 98 12.99 -10.47 -3.58
CA ASN A 98 14.14 -10.19 -4.44
C ASN A 98 14.64 -8.76 -4.18
N PRO A 99 15.90 -8.54 -3.74
CA PRO A 99 16.42 -7.19 -3.51
C PRO A 99 16.39 -6.30 -4.75
N GLU A 100 16.42 -6.88 -5.94
CA GLU A 100 16.34 -6.19 -7.23
C GLU A 100 14.95 -6.30 -7.86
N GLY A 101 13.95 -6.71 -7.10
CA GLY A 101 12.55 -6.78 -7.53
C GLY A 101 11.96 -5.39 -7.85
N LEU A 102 10.88 -5.38 -8.59
CA LEU A 102 10.24 -4.14 -9.04
C LEU A 102 9.82 -3.24 -7.86
N ALA A 103 9.22 -3.79 -6.81
CA ALA A 103 8.83 -3.03 -5.63
C ALA A 103 10.05 -2.41 -4.93
N GLN A 104 11.11 -3.19 -4.72
CA GLN A 104 12.33 -2.74 -4.06
C GLN A 104 13.04 -1.64 -4.85
N ARG A 105 13.11 -1.77 -6.18
CA ARG A 105 13.66 -0.72 -7.06
C ARG A 105 12.82 0.55 -7.05
N ALA A 106 11.50 0.44 -7.06
CA ALA A 106 10.60 1.58 -6.98
C ALA A 106 10.75 2.33 -5.66
N VAL A 107 10.84 1.61 -4.53
CA VAL A 107 11.09 2.20 -3.21
C VAL A 107 12.39 2.99 -3.20
N ARG A 108 13.50 2.38 -3.65
CA ARG A 108 14.81 3.06 -3.71
C ARG A 108 14.76 4.32 -4.56
N ALA A 109 14.13 4.26 -5.73
CA ALA A 109 14.01 5.40 -6.64
C ALA A 109 13.20 6.54 -6.02
N LEU A 110 12.07 6.24 -5.39
CA LEU A 110 11.24 7.25 -4.71
C LEU A 110 11.97 7.89 -3.53
N LYS A 111 12.60 7.09 -2.67
CA LYS A 111 13.32 7.61 -1.50
C LYS A 111 14.56 8.42 -1.88
N ALA A 112 15.23 8.08 -2.98
CA ALA A 112 16.34 8.88 -3.50
C ALA A 112 15.89 10.23 -4.05
N ALA A 113 14.74 10.27 -4.76
CA ALA A 113 14.22 11.50 -5.36
C ALA A 113 13.44 12.37 -4.37
N PHE A 114 12.68 11.75 -3.46
CA PHE A 114 11.79 12.43 -2.51
C PHE A 114 11.97 11.85 -1.09
N PRO A 115 13.06 12.19 -0.37
CA PRO A 115 13.35 11.59 0.95
C PRO A 115 12.24 11.79 2.00
N GLU A 116 11.49 12.89 1.90
CA GLU A 116 10.43 13.24 2.85
C GLU A 116 9.07 12.63 2.50
N LEU A 117 8.89 12.09 1.29
CA LEU A 117 7.67 11.42 0.90
C LEU A 117 7.63 10.03 1.54
N GLY A 118 6.57 9.75 2.31
CA GLY A 118 6.37 8.43 2.88
C GLY A 118 6.12 7.38 1.80
N VAL A 119 6.79 6.24 1.88
CA VAL A 119 6.60 5.12 0.96
C VAL A 119 6.08 3.93 1.74
N ILE A 120 4.88 3.50 1.38
CA ILE A 120 4.18 2.34 1.95
C ILE A 120 4.25 1.21 0.93
N THR A 121 4.60 0.01 1.36
CA THR A 121 4.59 -1.17 0.50
C THR A 121 3.54 -2.17 0.95
N ASP A 122 2.89 -2.80 -0.01
CA ASP A 122 2.01 -3.93 0.21
C ASP A 122 2.86 -5.19 0.50
N VAL A 123 2.53 -5.90 1.57
CA VAL A 123 3.16 -7.18 1.92
C VAL A 123 2.13 -8.28 1.75
N ALA A 124 2.21 -8.95 0.61
CA ALA A 124 1.32 -10.02 0.20
C ALA A 124 1.98 -10.87 -0.89
N LEU A 125 1.59 -12.11 -1.06
CA LEU A 125 2.23 -13.05 -1.99
C LEU A 125 1.43 -13.32 -3.27
N ASP A 126 0.15 -12.97 -3.31
CA ASP A 126 -0.70 -13.18 -4.50
C ASP A 126 -0.12 -12.59 -5.80
N PRO A 127 0.57 -11.42 -5.80
CA PRO A 127 1.21 -10.93 -7.01
C PRO A 127 2.40 -11.76 -7.49
N PHE A 128 2.93 -12.66 -6.64
CA PHE A 128 4.20 -13.37 -6.87
C PHE A 128 4.05 -14.88 -7.00
N THR A 129 2.86 -15.42 -6.72
CA THR A 129 2.56 -16.85 -6.88
C THR A 129 1.99 -17.16 -8.25
N THR A 130 2.36 -18.31 -8.83
CA THR A 130 1.83 -18.75 -10.13
C THR A 130 0.35 -19.08 -10.09
N HIS A 131 -0.17 -19.50 -8.93
CA HIS A 131 -1.57 -19.84 -8.73
C HIS A 131 -2.44 -18.65 -8.26
N GLY A 132 -1.83 -17.48 -7.92
CA GLY A 132 -2.55 -16.27 -7.51
C GLY A 132 -3.17 -16.32 -6.12
N GLN A 133 -2.83 -17.30 -5.29
CA GLN A 133 -3.27 -17.38 -3.89
C GLN A 133 -2.41 -16.46 -3.00
N ASP A 134 -2.99 -16.01 -1.88
CA ASP A 134 -2.35 -15.11 -0.91
C ASP A 134 -1.19 -15.75 -0.13
N GLY A 135 -1.00 -17.07 -0.25
CA GLY A 135 0.02 -17.82 0.47
C GLY A 135 0.57 -18.99 -0.32
N LEU A 136 1.56 -19.64 0.28
CA LEU A 136 2.10 -20.90 -0.25
C LEU A 136 1.06 -22.02 -0.10
N ILE A 137 1.02 -22.92 -1.04
CA ILE A 137 0.12 -24.07 -1.02
C ILE A 137 0.90 -25.38 -0.90
N ASP A 138 0.33 -26.35 -0.21
CA ASP A 138 0.83 -27.72 -0.18
C ASP A 138 0.35 -28.54 -1.39
N ASP A 139 0.71 -29.83 -1.45
CA ASP A 139 0.33 -30.73 -2.54
C ASP A 139 -1.19 -30.94 -2.65
N SER A 140 -1.95 -30.65 -1.60
CA SER A 140 -3.41 -30.72 -1.61
C SER A 140 -4.07 -29.43 -2.11
N GLY A 141 -3.29 -28.35 -2.30
CA GLY A 141 -3.79 -27.02 -2.63
C GLY A 141 -4.23 -26.19 -1.40
N TYR A 142 -3.93 -26.66 -0.19
CA TYR A 142 -4.21 -25.96 1.05
C TYR A 142 -3.15 -24.88 1.30
N ILE A 143 -3.59 -23.67 1.70
CA ILE A 143 -2.69 -22.57 2.05
C ILE A 143 -2.05 -22.87 3.41
N VAL A 144 -0.72 -22.95 3.44
CA VAL A 144 0.07 -23.23 4.65
C VAL A 144 0.46 -21.93 5.35
N ASN A 145 -0.06 -21.75 6.56
CA ASN A 145 0.05 -20.45 7.29
C ASN A 145 1.50 -20.11 7.66
N ASP A 146 2.17 -21.02 8.37
CA ASP A 146 3.45 -20.69 9.02
C ASP A 146 4.56 -20.48 8.01
N GLU A 147 4.64 -21.30 7.00
CA GLU A 147 5.59 -21.17 5.88
C GLU A 147 5.33 -19.88 5.08
N THR A 148 4.05 -19.51 4.91
CA THR A 148 3.66 -18.23 4.28
C THR A 148 4.14 -17.05 5.11
N VAL A 149 3.95 -17.08 6.43
CA VAL A 149 4.41 -16.01 7.33
C VAL A 149 5.92 -15.83 7.26
N GLU A 150 6.71 -16.91 7.15
CA GLU A 150 8.16 -16.81 6.97
C GLU A 150 8.53 -16.04 5.69
N VAL A 151 7.82 -16.28 4.59
CA VAL A 151 8.05 -15.58 3.33
C VAL A 151 7.60 -14.11 3.41
N LEU A 152 6.47 -13.82 4.05
CA LEU A 152 6.02 -12.45 4.30
C LEU A 152 7.02 -11.65 5.13
N VAL A 153 7.65 -12.27 6.12
CA VAL A 153 8.73 -11.65 6.90
C VAL A 153 9.93 -11.30 6.00
N LYS A 154 10.36 -12.21 5.13
CA LYS A 154 11.44 -11.93 4.16
C LYS A 154 11.08 -10.77 3.23
N GLN A 155 9.84 -10.74 2.73
CA GLN A 155 9.32 -9.65 1.90
C GLN A 155 9.38 -8.31 2.63
N ALA A 156 8.83 -8.25 3.84
CA ALA A 156 8.82 -7.03 4.66
C ALA A 156 10.24 -6.51 4.96
N LEU A 157 11.16 -7.40 5.32
CA LEU A 157 12.58 -7.04 5.54
C LEU A 157 13.22 -6.50 4.26
N SER A 158 12.97 -7.11 3.10
CA SER A 158 13.52 -6.62 1.83
C SER A 158 12.99 -5.23 1.46
N HIS A 159 11.72 -4.94 1.76
CA HIS A 159 11.12 -3.63 1.57
C HIS A 159 11.72 -2.58 2.51
N ALA A 160 11.91 -2.92 3.79
CA ALA A 160 12.56 -2.03 4.76
C ALA A 160 14.02 -1.74 4.35
N GLN A 161 14.77 -2.75 3.93
CA GLN A 161 16.14 -2.58 3.41
C GLN A 161 16.20 -1.67 2.18
N ALA A 162 15.18 -1.72 1.32
CA ALA A 162 15.07 -0.82 0.17
C ALA A 162 14.74 0.63 0.56
N GLY A 163 14.27 0.87 1.79
CA GLY A 163 13.95 2.19 2.34
C GLY A 163 12.46 2.48 2.54
N ALA A 164 11.59 1.48 2.47
CA ALA A 164 10.17 1.68 2.78
C ALA A 164 9.97 2.19 4.21
N ASP A 165 9.09 3.17 4.38
CA ASP A 165 8.77 3.75 5.69
C ASP A 165 7.72 2.93 6.43
N ILE A 166 6.81 2.30 5.68
CA ILE A 166 5.74 1.46 6.24
C ILE A 166 5.59 0.21 5.38
N VAL A 167 5.48 -0.93 6.02
CA VAL A 167 5.05 -2.19 5.41
C VAL A 167 3.62 -2.52 5.84
N ALA A 168 2.74 -2.81 4.87
CA ALA A 168 1.32 -2.97 5.09
C ALA A 168 0.85 -4.38 4.68
N PRO A 169 0.83 -5.35 5.61
CA PRO A 169 0.38 -6.70 5.30
C PRO A 169 -1.10 -6.71 4.95
N SER A 170 -1.44 -7.11 3.73
CA SER A 170 -2.81 -7.18 3.22
C SER A 170 -3.35 -8.59 3.08
N ASP A 171 -2.53 -9.60 3.37
CA ASP A 171 -2.90 -11.00 3.40
C ASP A 171 -3.75 -11.37 4.63
N MET A 172 -4.08 -12.66 4.79
CA MET A 172 -4.95 -13.16 5.85
C MET A 172 -4.27 -14.20 6.76
N MET A 173 -2.93 -14.26 6.79
CA MET A 173 -2.22 -15.24 7.61
C MET A 173 -2.24 -14.89 9.09
N ASP A 174 -2.44 -15.89 9.94
CA ASP A 174 -2.44 -15.73 11.39
C ASP A 174 -1.03 -15.42 11.90
N GLY A 175 -0.93 -14.43 12.79
CA GLY A 175 0.33 -14.05 13.45
C GLY A 175 1.31 -13.24 12.60
N ARG A 176 1.00 -12.92 11.36
CA ARG A 176 1.92 -12.23 10.45
C ARG A 176 2.38 -10.84 10.93
N VAL A 177 1.48 -10.05 11.51
CA VAL A 177 1.82 -8.71 11.97
C VAL A 177 2.86 -8.76 13.09
N ALA A 178 2.67 -9.65 14.06
CA ALA A 178 3.60 -9.84 15.16
C ALA A 178 4.97 -10.36 14.66
N ALA A 179 4.97 -11.33 13.75
CA ALA A 179 6.20 -11.90 13.18
C ALA A 179 6.99 -10.85 12.39
N ILE A 180 6.32 -10.07 11.54
CA ILE A 180 6.94 -8.99 10.77
C ILE A 180 7.49 -7.92 11.71
N ARG A 181 6.71 -7.45 12.70
CA ARG A 181 7.17 -6.42 13.64
C ARG A 181 8.39 -6.89 14.42
N GLN A 182 8.38 -8.11 14.93
CA GLN A 182 9.50 -8.68 15.63
C GLN A 182 10.78 -8.75 14.77
N ALA A 183 10.65 -9.19 13.53
CA ALA A 183 11.78 -9.28 12.61
C ALA A 183 12.37 -7.90 12.27
N LEU A 184 11.52 -6.90 12.04
CA LEU A 184 11.95 -5.51 11.80
C LEU A 184 12.71 -4.96 12.99
N GLU A 185 12.21 -5.13 14.23
CA GLU A 185 12.90 -4.68 15.46
C GLU A 185 14.26 -5.37 15.63
N GLN A 186 14.36 -6.67 15.35
CA GLN A 186 15.63 -7.42 15.46
C GLN A 186 16.67 -6.94 14.45
N GLN A 187 16.25 -6.39 13.33
CA GLN A 187 17.13 -5.84 12.27
C GLN A 187 17.39 -4.34 12.43
N GLY A 188 16.76 -3.70 13.42
CA GLY A 188 16.94 -2.27 13.69
C GLY A 188 16.11 -1.31 12.85
N TYR A 189 14.94 -1.81 12.34
CA TYR A 189 13.97 -1.01 11.58
C TYR A 189 12.77 -0.57 12.40
#